data_2ff139ae9c783c9c825109e3b39cd9bc
#
_entry.id   2ff139ae9c783c9c825109e3b39cd9bc
#
_cell.length_a   1.000
_cell.length_b   1.000
_cell.length_c   1.000
_cell.angle_alpha   90.00
_cell.angle_beta   90.00
_cell.angle_gamma   90.00
#
_symmetry.space_group_name_H-M   'P 1'
#
loop_
_entity.id
_entity.type
_entity.pdbx_description
1 polymer ?
#
loop_
_entity_poly.entity_id
_entity_poly.type
_entity_poly.pdbx_seq_one_letter_code
_entity_poly.pdbx_strand_id
1 'polypeptide(L)'
;MEAKIVELEGQLKAQAQQAPKAVVSLERFCEILAQAVTGPPDEDEDDDEPPDLVEMFQHPARDLRQALAEQCTCSLTSQGQVQSLLAHKQFVKWLNRGHPGLILVDANIEDAALESLSVISVFCATFITSMMEVNPDDLVIQHFCGLHFSPSSPWHGPNGLVRSLIMQLLMKLVVMDRDMTSWNLDFINDRHYLEDLEHHDLNSLCRTLHSLFHQFPADMSIYCIVDSISVFNVDRLFDDLAIVLDCLRQIVDDRSLAPIFKVLLTNPAESTLRIKQLPFIRDSPLRLISLSECACDPTEISTRVVEDQLLRTPSLLGLRKRRSHSPLRPMGNRRSLSPLPPPLRHGRSRSSLLPGGKQRARSPLPLLGGKRGGVRVVTRELRVGSEDEFEEGLERGTW
;
A
#
# COMPACT_ATOMS: atom_id res chain seq x y z
N MET A 1 40.62 27.50 -29.82
CA MET A 1 40.39 26.25 -29.07
C MET A 1 38.93 26.09 -28.63
N GLU A 2 38.35 27.12 -28.02
CA GLU A 2 36.96 27.09 -27.53
C GLU A 2 35.90 26.74 -28.60
N ALA A 3 36.00 27.33 -29.81
CA ALA A 3 35.08 27.05 -30.90
C ALA A 3 35.08 25.57 -31.34
N LYS A 4 36.26 24.90 -31.24
CA LYS A 4 36.37 23.48 -31.57
C LYS A 4 35.79 22.55 -30.48
N ILE A 5 35.82 23.00 -29.23
CA ILE A 5 35.21 22.28 -28.11
C ILE A 5 33.68 22.34 -28.24
N VAL A 6 33.11 23.51 -28.54
CA VAL A 6 31.66 23.68 -28.75
C VAL A 6 31.18 22.88 -29.96
N GLU A 7 31.97 22.81 -31.04
CA GLU A 7 31.65 22.01 -32.21
C GLU A 7 31.68 20.51 -31.91
N LEU A 8 32.68 20.03 -31.16
CA LEU A 8 32.76 18.63 -30.71
C LEU A 8 31.65 18.24 -29.75
N GLU A 9 31.28 19.12 -28.81
CA GLU A 9 30.14 18.91 -27.93
C GLU A 9 28.82 18.87 -28.71
N GLY A 10 28.67 19.70 -29.75
CA GLY A 10 27.54 19.68 -30.66
C GLY A 10 27.45 18.38 -31.46
N GLN A 11 28.61 17.89 -31.97
CA GLN A 11 28.67 16.61 -32.68
C GLN A 11 28.41 15.42 -31.75
N LEU A 12 28.91 15.44 -30.53
CA LEU A 12 28.66 14.39 -29.54
C LEU A 12 27.17 14.34 -29.13
N LYS A 13 26.53 15.49 -28.93
CA LYS A 13 25.09 15.58 -28.68
C LYS A 13 24.27 15.10 -29.88
N ALA A 14 24.67 15.45 -31.11
CA ALA A 14 24.00 14.98 -32.30
C ALA A 14 24.17 13.46 -32.51
N GLN A 15 25.35 12.92 -32.20
CA GLN A 15 25.60 11.47 -32.25
C GLN A 15 24.84 10.70 -31.14
N ALA A 16 24.75 11.25 -29.93
CA ALA A 16 23.94 10.66 -28.85
C ALA A 16 22.42 10.66 -29.17
N GLN A 17 21.97 11.67 -29.94
CA GLN A 17 20.58 11.71 -30.42
C GLN A 17 20.32 10.78 -31.61
N GLN A 18 21.35 10.29 -32.30
CA GLN A 18 21.26 9.37 -33.45
C GLN A 18 21.53 7.91 -33.07
N ALA A 19 21.98 7.63 -31.85
CA ALA A 19 22.03 6.24 -31.37
C ALA A 19 20.61 5.63 -31.44
N PRO A 20 20.44 4.49 -32.09
CA PRO A 20 19.13 3.83 -32.13
C PRO A 20 18.72 3.58 -30.69
N LYS A 21 17.69 4.31 -30.23
CA LYS A 21 17.05 3.99 -28.96
C LYS A 21 16.55 2.56 -29.07
N ALA A 22 17.06 1.67 -28.24
CA ALA A 22 16.50 0.36 -28.09
C ALA A 22 15.13 0.54 -27.45
N VAL A 23 14.10 0.76 -28.28
CA VAL A 23 12.73 0.92 -27.82
C VAL A 23 12.24 -0.46 -27.43
N VAL A 24 12.20 -0.73 -26.14
CA VAL A 24 11.50 -1.91 -25.62
C VAL A 24 10.00 -1.65 -25.77
N SER A 25 9.30 -2.54 -26.48
CA SER A 25 7.83 -2.46 -26.54
C SER A 25 7.24 -2.76 -25.17
N LEU A 26 6.08 -2.17 -24.87
CA LEU A 26 5.34 -2.46 -23.64
C LEU A 26 5.07 -3.97 -23.51
N GLU A 27 4.70 -4.62 -24.60
CA GLU A 27 4.43 -6.05 -24.65
C GLU A 27 5.66 -6.86 -24.22
N ARG A 28 6.82 -6.61 -24.85
CA ARG A 28 8.08 -7.26 -24.47
C ARG A 28 8.46 -7.00 -23.01
N PHE A 29 8.23 -5.80 -22.51
CA PHE A 29 8.52 -5.49 -21.13
C PHE A 29 7.59 -6.24 -20.16
N CYS A 30 6.30 -6.35 -20.50
CA CYS A 30 5.35 -7.16 -19.73
C CYS A 30 5.73 -8.65 -19.75
N GLU A 31 6.18 -9.20 -20.89
CA GLU A 31 6.69 -10.56 -20.98
C GLU A 31 7.88 -10.80 -20.05
N ILE A 32 8.86 -9.90 -20.05
CA ILE A 32 10.01 -9.98 -19.14
C ILE A 32 9.56 -10.02 -17.67
N LEU A 33 8.64 -9.13 -17.29
CA LEU A 33 8.14 -9.08 -15.91
C LEU A 33 7.30 -10.31 -15.53
N ALA A 34 6.65 -10.93 -16.52
CA ALA A 34 5.80 -12.10 -16.34
C ALA A 34 6.58 -13.40 -16.14
N GLN A 35 7.79 -13.49 -16.69
CA GLN A 35 8.60 -14.70 -16.57
C GLN A 35 8.85 -15.03 -15.09
N ALA A 36 8.55 -16.25 -14.69
CA ALA A 36 8.95 -16.74 -13.39
C ALA A 36 10.49 -16.81 -13.32
N VAL A 37 11.06 -16.58 -12.14
CA VAL A 37 12.47 -16.93 -11.90
C VAL A 37 12.50 -18.45 -11.76
N THR A 38 12.38 -19.14 -12.88
CA THR A 38 12.56 -20.59 -12.89
C THR A 38 14.04 -20.88 -12.69
N GLY A 39 14.34 -21.86 -11.85
CA GLY A 39 15.66 -22.51 -11.83
C GLY A 39 16.01 -23.02 -13.25
N PRO A 40 17.23 -23.56 -13.44
CA PRO A 40 17.60 -24.14 -14.72
C PRO A 40 16.47 -25.07 -15.18
N PRO A 41 16.01 -24.94 -16.44
CA PRO A 41 14.90 -25.74 -16.94
C PRO A 41 15.25 -27.22 -16.73
N ASP A 42 14.37 -27.94 -16.06
CA ASP A 42 14.45 -29.41 -16.05
C ASP A 42 14.26 -29.85 -17.52
N GLU A 43 15.25 -30.59 -18.05
CA GLU A 43 15.37 -30.93 -19.49
C GLU A 43 14.17 -31.71 -20.03
N ASP A 44 13.18 -32.05 -19.20
CA ASP A 44 12.03 -32.88 -19.52
C ASP A 44 10.69 -32.13 -19.64
N GLU A 45 10.63 -30.80 -19.43
CA GLU A 45 9.38 -30.04 -19.56
C GLU A 45 9.25 -29.34 -20.91
N ASP A 46 8.91 -30.15 -21.96
CA ASP A 46 8.70 -29.70 -23.37
C ASP A 46 7.38 -28.91 -23.58
N ASP A 47 6.51 -28.74 -22.57
CA ASP A 47 5.16 -28.17 -22.71
C ASP A 47 4.95 -26.84 -21.93
N ASP A 48 5.98 -26.04 -21.69
CA ASP A 48 5.83 -24.73 -21.07
C ASP A 48 5.08 -23.75 -22.02
N GLU A 49 3.75 -23.78 -21.96
CA GLU A 49 2.91 -22.77 -22.57
C GLU A 49 3.29 -21.39 -21.98
N PRO A 50 3.55 -20.38 -22.81
CA PRO A 50 3.96 -19.06 -22.31
C PRO A 50 2.90 -18.53 -21.32
N PRO A 51 3.33 -17.91 -20.20
CA PRO A 51 2.41 -17.47 -19.18
C PRO A 51 1.33 -16.54 -19.77
N ASP A 52 0.06 -16.83 -19.45
CA ASP A 52 -1.04 -15.97 -19.87
C ASP A 52 -0.90 -14.57 -19.22
N LEU A 53 -0.50 -13.59 -20.00
CA LEU A 53 -0.35 -12.21 -19.55
C LEU A 53 -1.62 -11.66 -18.90
N VAL A 54 -2.81 -12.09 -19.38
CA VAL A 54 -4.10 -11.65 -18.82
C VAL A 54 -4.24 -12.16 -17.38
N GLU A 55 -3.90 -13.43 -17.13
CA GLU A 55 -3.91 -13.99 -15.79
C GLU A 55 -2.89 -13.29 -14.87
N MET A 56 -1.71 -13.00 -15.38
CA MET A 56 -0.65 -12.30 -14.66
C MET A 56 -1.08 -10.89 -14.22
N PHE A 57 -1.83 -10.17 -15.06
CA PHE A 57 -2.38 -8.86 -14.70
C PHE A 57 -3.51 -8.93 -13.67
N GLN A 58 -4.19 -10.06 -13.56
CA GLN A 58 -5.32 -10.23 -12.65
C GLN A 58 -4.90 -10.70 -11.25
N HIS A 59 -3.63 -11.09 -11.05
CA HIS A 59 -3.19 -11.62 -9.75
C HIS A 59 -3.46 -10.67 -8.57
N PRO A 60 -3.26 -9.32 -8.63
CA PRO A 60 -3.53 -8.48 -7.48
C PRO A 60 -5.01 -8.48 -7.08
N ALA A 61 -5.92 -8.55 -8.07
CA ALA A 61 -7.36 -8.62 -7.82
C ALA A 61 -7.78 -10.01 -7.29
N ARG A 62 -7.08 -11.07 -7.68
CA ARG A 62 -7.29 -12.42 -7.14
C ARG A 62 -6.85 -12.51 -5.69
N ASP A 63 -5.64 -12.02 -5.39
CA ASP A 63 -5.08 -12.00 -4.05
C ASP A 63 -5.94 -11.20 -3.08
N LEU A 64 -6.43 -10.03 -3.53
CA LEU A 64 -7.35 -9.20 -2.75
C LEU A 64 -8.64 -9.95 -2.40
N ARG A 65 -9.24 -10.65 -3.37
CA ARG A 65 -10.45 -11.46 -3.14
C ARG A 65 -10.19 -12.62 -2.20
N GLN A 66 -9.04 -13.27 -2.32
CA GLN A 66 -8.65 -14.37 -1.44
C GLN A 66 -8.47 -13.86 0.00
N ALA A 67 -7.76 -12.74 0.19
CA ALA A 67 -7.58 -12.16 1.52
C ALA A 67 -8.91 -11.74 2.18
N LEU A 68 -9.86 -11.20 1.40
CA LEU A 68 -11.19 -10.87 1.92
C LEU A 68 -12.00 -12.11 2.30
N ALA A 69 -11.83 -13.23 1.60
CA ALA A 69 -12.55 -14.48 1.90
C ALA A 69 -12.15 -15.08 3.26
N GLU A 70 -10.94 -14.82 3.75
CA GLU A 70 -10.43 -15.30 5.03
C GLU A 70 -11.04 -14.58 6.25
N GLN A 71 -11.81 -13.52 6.07
CA GLN A 71 -12.40 -12.77 7.18
C GLN A 71 -13.18 -13.63 8.16
N CYS A 72 -13.92 -14.62 7.64
CA CYS A 72 -14.77 -15.49 8.47
C CYS A 72 -13.97 -16.48 9.33
N THR A 73 -12.71 -16.72 9.03
CA THR A 73 -11.83 -17.66 9.76
C THR A 73 -11.16 -17.00 10.96
N CYS A 74 -11.02 -15.67 10.93
CA CYS A 74 -10.30 -14.90 11.92
C CYS A 74 -11.12 -14.69 13.21
N SER A 75 -10.46 -14.78 14.38
CA SER A 75 -11.10 -14.48 15.66
C SER A 75 -11.56 -13.03 15.76
N LEU A 76 -12.72 -12.76 16.39
CA LEU A 76 -13.23 -11.40 16.57
C LEU A 76 -12.29 -10.52 17.42
N THR A 77 -11.57 -11.12 18.36
CA THR A 77 -10.59 -10.42 19.20
C THR A 77 -9.44 -9.89 18.35
N SER A 78 -8.84 -10.76 17.50
CA SER A 78 -7.77 -10.39 16.60
C SER A 78 -8.24 -9.36 15.56
N GLN A 79 -9.47 -9.49 15.05
CA GLN A 79 -10.07 -8.51 14.15
C GLN A 79 -10.22 -7.14 14.83
N GLY A 80 -10.70 -7.10 16.08
CA GLY A 80 -10.79 -5.86 16.87
C GLY A 80 -9.43 -5.23 17.14
N GLN A 81 -8.42 -6.06 17.45
CA GLN A 81 -7.03 -5.59 17.65
C GLN A 81 -6.50 -4.89 16.39
N VAL A 82 -6.61 -5.53 15.24
CA VAL A 82 -6.13 -4.93 13.97
C VAL A 82 -6.97 -3.71 13.58
N GLN A 83 -8.29 -3.74 13.77
CA GLN A 83 -9.14 -2.57 13.50
C GLN A 83 -8.77 -1.36 14.35
N SER A 84 -8.18 -1.56 15.56
CA SER A 84 -7.69 -0.47 16.40
C SER A 84 -6.61 0.40 15.74
N LEU A 85 -5.94 -0.13 14.71
CA LEU A 85 -4.99 0.61 13.87
C LEU A 85 -5.61 1.89 13.30
N LEU A 86 -6.89 1.86 12.93
CA LEU A 86 -7.61 3.03 12.40
C LEU A 86 -7.67 4.20 13.38
N ALA A 87 -7.61 3.94 14.69
CA ALA A 87 -7.56 4.95 15.74
C ALA A 87 -6.13 5.30 16.17
N HIS A 88 -5.13 4.55 15.72
CA HIS A 88 -3.74 4.75 16.14
C HIS A 88 -3.19 6.08 15.61
N LYS A 89 -2.68 6.93 16.49
CA LYS A 89 -2.26 8.32 16.16
C LYS A 89 -1.26 8.40 15.01
N GLN A 90 -0.30 7.47 14.94
CA GLN A 90 0.72 7.46 13.88
C GLN A 90 0.12 7.05 12.54
N PHE A 91 -0.77 6.05 12.53
CA PHE A 91 -1.48 5.62 11.34
C PHE A 91 -2.37 6.74 10.78
N VAL A 92 -3.21 7.35 11.64
CA VAL A 92 -4.05 8.49 11.28
C VAL A 92 -3.22 9.66 10.76
N LYS A 93 -2.07 9.93 11.39
CA LYS A 93 -1.16 10.99 10.93
C LYS A 93 -0.52 10.65 9.57
N TRP A 94 -0.13 9.39 9.35
CA TRP A 94 0.38 8.92 8.06
C TRP A 94 -0.70 9.04 6.99
N LEU A 95 -1.91 8.56 7.27
CA LEU A 95 -3.04 8.62 6.35
C LEU A 95 -3.41 10.06 5.96
N ASN A 96 -3.49 10.96 6.93
CA ASN A 96 -3.97 12.35 6.77
C ASN A 96 -2.92 13.33 6.22
N ARG A 97 -1.63 12.97 6.24
CA ARG A 97 -0.59 13.88 5.77
C ARG A 97 -0.56 13.94 4.24
N GLY A 98 -0.61 15.16 3.69
CA GLY A 98 -0.34 15.44 2.28
C GLY A 98 1.15 15.34 1.92
N HIS A 99 1.89 14.38 2.50
CA HIS A 99 3.30 14.17 2.28
C HIS A 99 3.60 12.68 2.14
N PRO A 100 4.65 12.32 1.36
CA PRO A 100 5.14 10.95 1.31
C PRO A 100 5.41 10.39 2.71
N GLY A 101 5.28 9.09 2.87
CA GLY A 101 5.53 8.45 4.16
C GLY A 101 5.52 6.95 4.11
N LEU A 102 6.38 6.33 4.93
CA LEU A 102 6.48 4.89 5.09
C LEU A 102 6.25 4.54 6.55
N ILE A 103 5.39 3.56 6.81
CA ILE A 103 5.15 2.97 8.13
C ILE A 103 5.18 1.45 8.05
N LEU A 104 5.62 0.82 9.13
CA LEU A 104 5.57 -0.62 9.37
C LEU A 104 4.66 -0.88 10.56
N VAL A 105 3.77 -1.85 10.45
CA VAL A 105 2.83 -2.25 11.50
C VAL A 105 3.09 -3.69 11.91
N ASP A 106 3.44 -3.90 13.18
CA ASP A 106 3.46 -5.20 13.81
C ASP A 106 2.11 -5.42 14.49
N ALA A 107 1.34 -6.39 13.99
CA ALA A 107 0.00 -6.67 14.52
C ALA A 107 0.05 -7.44 15.84
N ASN A 108 1.16 -8.17 16.12
CA ASN A 108 1.37 -8.98 17.33
C ASN A 108 0.23 -9.98 17.59
N ILE A 109 -0.14 -10.73 16.56
CA ILE A 109 -1.18 -11.75 16.64
C ILE A 109 -0.51 -13.10 16.91
N GLU A 110 -0.91 -13.76 18.00
CA GLU A 110 -0.25 -14.98 18.47
C GLU A 110 -0.39 -16.14 17.49
N ASP A 111 -1.52 -16.29 16.82
CA ASP A 111 -1.83 -17.44 15.95
C ASP A 111 -1.38 -17.26 14.49
N ALA A 112 -0.77 -16.13 14.16
CA ALA A 112 -0.47 -15.76 12.76
C ALA A 112 0.69 -16.54 12.12
N ALA A 113 1.41 -17.35 12.87
CA ALA A 113 2.65 -17.99 12.39
C ALA A 113 2.42 -19.17 11.43
N LEU A 114 1.18 -19.63 11.26
CA LEU A 114 0.86 -20.86 10.52
C LEU A 114 0.09 -20.64 9.21
N GLU A 115 -0.38 -19.42 8.96
CA GLU A 115 -1.28 -19.16 7.84
C GLU A 115 -0.63 -18.26 6.78
N SER A 116 -0.87 -18.55 5.51
CA SER A 116 -0.43 -17.73 4.39
C SER A 116 -1.07 -16.32 4.39
N LEU A 117 -2.26 -16.21 4.96
CA LEU A 117 -3.02 -14.99 5.20
C LEU A 117 -3.39 -14.89 6.67
N SER A 118 -3.28 -13.71 7.23
CA SER A 118 -3.57 -13.44 8.64
C SER A 118 -4.68 -12.38 8.76
N VAL A 119 -5.15 -12.10 9.97
CA VAL A 119 -6.16 -11.06 10.19
C VAL A 119 -5.67 -9.66 9.76
N ILE A 120 -4.37 -9.37 9.80
CA ILE A 120 -3.85 -8.11 9.25
C ILE A 120 -3.93 -8.08 7.73
N SER A 121 -3.83 -9.25 7.06
CA SER A 121 -4.06 -9.37 5.61
C SER A 121 -5.50 -9.03 5.25
N VAL A 122 -6.48 -9.52 6.03
CA VAL A 122 -7.90 -9.17 5.88
C VAL A 122 -8.13 -7.66 6.06
N PHE A 123 -7.49 -7.07 7.07
CA PHE A 123 -7.54 -5.62 7.27
C PHE A 123 -6.95 -4.86 6.07
N CYS A 124 -5.78 -5.26 5.57
CA CYS A 124 -5.18 -4.65 4.39
C CYS A 124 -6.12 -4.74 3.18
N ALA A 125 -6.74 -5.90 2.95
CA ALA A 125 -7.68 -6.10 1.85
C ALA A 125 -8.92 -5.21 1.99
N THR A 126 -9.50 -5.12 3.20
CA THR A 126 -10.63 -4.24 3.49
C THR A 126 -10.25 -2.76 3.32
N PHE A 127 -9.06 -2.37 3.79
CA PHE A 127 -8.54 -1.00 3.64
C PHE A 127 -8.32 -0.63 2.18
N ILE A 128 -7.73 -1.53 1.37
CA ILE A 128 -7.52 -1.34 -0.07
C ILE A 128 -8.86 -1.13 -0.78
N THR A 129 -9.83 -2.03 -0.55
CA THR A 129 -11.15 -1.95 -1.18
C THR A 129 -11.84 -0.63 -0.83
N SER A 130 -11.85 -0.27 0.46
CA SER A 130 -12.44 1.01 0.90
C SER A 130 -11.71 2.22 0.31
N MET A 131 -10.39 2.17 0.17
CA MET A 131 -9.61 3.25 -0.47
C MET A 131 -10.01 3.43 -1.94
N MET A 132 -10.16 2.33 -2.69
CA MET A 132 -10.57 2.37 -4.10
C MET A 132 -11.99 2.91 -4.27
N GLU A 133 -12.89 2.68 -3.31
CA GLU A 133 -14.26 3.19 -3.33
C GLU A 133 -14.36 4.66 -2.93
N VAL A 134 -13.65 5.04 -1.86
CA VAL A 134 -13.73 6.41 -1.31
C VAL A 134 -12.90 7.42 -2.13
N ASN A 135 -11.76 6.98 -2.65
CA ASN A 135 -10.81 7.82 -3.38
C ASN A 135 -10.43 7.18 -4.74
N PRO A 136 -11.34 7.11 -5.71
CA PRO A 136 -11.10 6.44 -7.00
C PRO A 136 -10.01 7.11 -7.86
N ASP A 137 -9.68 8.38 -7.57
CA ASP A 137 -8.62 9.12 -8.24
C ASP A 137 -7.22 8.76 -7.72
N ASP A 138 -7.12 8.19 -6.51
CA ASP A 138 -5.86 7.71 -5.96
C ASP A 138 -5.53 6.32 -6.53
N LEU A 139 -4.25 5.99 -6.59
CA LEU A 139 -3.78 4.67 -6.99
C LEU A 139 -3.43 3.84 -5.77
N VAL A 140 -3.95 2.63 -5.69
CA VAL A 140 -3.50 1.63 -4.71
C VAL A 140 -2.81 0.50 -5.46
N ILE A 141 -1.56 0.21 -5.07
CA ILE A 141 -0.79 -0.96 -5.48
C ILE A 141 -0.52 -1.83 -4.26
N GLN A 142 -0.52 -3.15 -4.45
CA GLN A 142 -0.54 -4.07 -3.32
C GLN A 142 0.24 -5.36 -3.61
N HIS A 143 0.73 -6.00 -2.54
CA HIS A 143 1.30 -7.34 -2.61
C HIS A 143 1.10 -8.06 -1.28
N PHE A 144 0.55 -9.29 -1.33
CA PHE A 144 0.34 -10.15 -0.17
C PHE A 144 1.46 -11.21 -0.13
N CYS A 145 2.54 -10.91 0.60
CA CYS A 145 3.74 -11.77 0.62
C CYS A 145 3.45 -13.22 1.02
N GLY A 146 2.47 -13.43 1.91
CA GLY A 146 2.08 -14.76 2.37
C GLY A 146 1.55 -15.66 1.25
N LEU A 147 0.87 -15.09 0.26
CA LEU A 147 0.36 -15.84 -0.91
C LEU A 147 1.47 -16.23 -1.89
N HIS A 148 2.62 -15.54 -1.83
CA HIS A 148 3.71 -15.69 -2.78
C HIS A 148 5.01 -16.20 -2.11
N PHE A 149 4.87 -16.91 -0.99
CA PHE A 149 6.02 -17.50 -0.31
C PHE A 149 6.54 -18.76 -1.01
N SER A 150 5.67 -19.52 -1.69
CA SER A 150 6.08 -20.72 -2.39
C SER A 150 7.00 -20.41 -3.57
N PRO A 151 8.12 -21.13 -3.76
CA PRO A 151 8.97 -20.99 -4.93
C PRO A 151 8.26 -21.25 -6.26
N SER A 152 7.15 -22.00 -6.24
CA SER A 152 6.31 -22.24 -7.44
C SER A 152 5.45 -21.04 -7.83
N SER A 153 5.34 -20.01 -6.99
CA SER A 153 4.62 -18.79 -7.35
C SER A 153 5.44 -17.95 -8.33
N PRO A 154 4.86 -17.50 -9.44
CA PRO A 154 5.53 -16.57 -10.37
C PRO A 154 5.97 -15.27 -9.70
N TRP A 155 5.31 -14.91 -8.60
CA TRP A 155 5.54 -13.70 -7.80
C TRP A 155 6.31 -14.00 -6.51
N HIS A 156 7.08 -15.09 -6.48
CA HIS A 156 7.83 -15.51 -5.29
C HIS A 156 8.86 -14.47 -4.85
N GLY A 157 8.91 -14.25 -3.53
CA GLY A 157 9.97 -13.51 -2.87
C GLY A 157 10.00 -12.00 -3.16
N PRO A 158 11.06 -11.31 -2.72
CA PRO A 158 11.23 -9.87 -2.92
C PRO A 158 11.31 -9.46 -4.38
N ASN A 159 11.88 -10.29 -5.24
CA ASN A 159 11.92 -10.07 -6.68
C ASN A 159 10.51 -10.07 -7.28
N GLY A 160 9.69 -11.09 -6.95
CA GLY A 160 8.30 -11.15 -7.35
C GLY A 160 7.47 -9.96 -6.85
N LEU A 161 7.72 -9.51 -5.61
CA LEU A 161 7.12 -8.30 -5.06
C LEU A 161 7.37 -7.08 -5.97
N VAL A 162 8.63 -6.80 -6.33
CA VAL A 162 8.95 -5.62 -7.16
C VAL A 162 8.34 -5.75 -8.55
N ARG A 163 8.41 -6.92 -9.19
CA ARG A 163 7.79 -7.17 -10.51
C ARG A 163 6.28 -6.94 -10.47
N SER A 164 5.61 -7.45 -9.43
CA SER A 164 4.18 -7.24 -9.20
C SER A 164 3.82 -5.75 -9.10
N LEU A 165 4.59 -4.97 -8.32
CA LEU A 165 4.36 -3.52 -8.18
C LEU A 165 4.58 -2.78 -9.50
N ILE A 166 5.62 -3.13 -10.26
CA ILE A 166 5.89 -2.55 -11.60
C ILE A 166 4.71 -2.81 -12.54
N MET A 167 4.21 -4.06 -12.59
CA MET A 167 3.07 -4.44 -13.42
C MET A 167 1.82 -3.60 -13.09
N GLN A 168 1.51 -3.40 -11.81
CA GLN A 168 0.37 -2.60 -11.38
C GLN A 168 0.51 -1.12 -11.78
N LEU A 169 1.72 -0.55 -11.68
CA LEU A 169 1.99 0.82 -12.13
C LEU A 169 1.83 0.94 -13.65
N LEU A 170 2.38 0.00 -14.42
CA LEU A 170 2.24 -0.02 -15.89
C LEU A 170 0.77 -0.09 -16.31
N MET A 171 0.00 -0.99 -15.72
CA MET A 171 -1.44 -1.09 -16.00
C MET A 171 -2.17 0.22 -15.75
N LYS A 172 -1.83 0.92 -14.66
CA LYS A 172 -2.43 2.23 -14.38
C LYS A 172 -2.03 3.28 -15.41
N LEU A 173 -0.76 3.33 -15.82
CA LEU A 173 -0.29 4.26 -16.85
C LEU A 173 -0.99 4.01 -18.18
N VAL A 174 -1.13 2.74 -18.60
CA VAL A 174 -1.85 2.35 -19.84
C VAL A 174 -3.32 2.78 -19.77
N VAL A 175 -3.98 2.61 -18.62
CA VAL A 175 -5.39 3.00 -18.47
C VAL A 175 -5.56 4.53 -18.48
N MET A 176 -4.61 5.27 -17.89
CA MET A 176 -4.66 6.74 -17.81
C MET A 176 -4.39 7.39 -19.17
N ASP A 177 -3.47 6.85 -19.95
CA ASP A 177 -3.06 7.40 -21.24
C ASP A 177 -3.11 6.34 -22.33
N ARG A 178 -4.31 6.13 -22.88
CA ARG A 178 -4.54 5.14 -23.93
C ARG A 178 -3.71 5.35 -25.20
N ASP A 179 -3.33 6.59 -25.44
CA ASP A 179 -2.54 6.95 -26.65
C ASP A 179 -1.03 6.87 -26.39
N MET A 180 -0.59 6.52 -25.18
CA MET A 180 0.81 6.39 -24.77
C MET A 180 1.66 7.64 -25.13
N THR A 181 1.05 8.81 -25.00
CA THR A 181 1.68 10.09 -25.40
C THR A 181 2.38 10.78 -24.23
N SER A 182 1.96 10.49 -22.98
CA SER A 182 2.45 11.17 -21.78
C SER A 182 3.47 10.35 -20.98
N TRP A 183 3.58 9.05 -21.21
CA TRP A 183 4.54 8.19 -20.55
C TRP A 183 5.32 7.33 -21.55
N ASN A 184 6.50 6.89 -21.16
CA ASN A 184 7.37 6.11 -22.04
C ASN A 184 8.28 5.15 -21.24
N LEU A 185 8.94 4.27 -21.98
CA LEU A 185 9.96 3.36 -21.48
C LEU A 185 11.37 3.78 -21.91
N ASP A 186 11.58 5.05 -22.30
CA ASP A 186 12.86 5.56 -22.80
C ASP A 186 14.02 5.44 -21.80
N PHE A 187 13.70 5.26 -20.51
CA PHE A 187 14.71 5.00 -19.49
C PHE A 187 15.30 3.58 -19.61
N ILE A 188 14.63 2.65 -20.34
CA ILE A 188 15.14 1.32 -20.69
C ILE A 188 15.78 1.43 -22.08
N ASN A 189 16.81 2.25 -22.19
CA ASN A 189 17.46 2.56 -23.49
C ASN A 189 18.86 1.94 -23.62
N ASP A 190 19.37 1.32 -22.57
CA ASP A 190 20.66 0.65 -22.54
C ASP A 190 20.44 -0.88 -22.67
N ARG A 191 21.22 -1.51 -23.55
CA ARG A 191 21.18 -2.94 -23.77
C ARG A 191 21.53 -3.73 -22.49
N HIS A 192 22.51 -3.29 -21.73
CA HIS A 192 22.88 -3.93 -20.48
C HIS A 192 21.75 -3.86 -19.46
N TYR A 193 21.08 -2.71 -19.39
CA TYR A 193 19.93 -2.55 -18.52
C TYR A 193 18.77 -3.48 -18.88
N LEU A 194 18.55 -3.69 -20.19
CA LEU A 194 17.55 -4.66 -20.66
C LEU A 194 17.95 -6.10 -20.32
N GLU A 195 19.21 -6.46 -20.53
CA GLU A 195 19.77 -7.77 -20.18
C GLU A 195 19.63 -8.02 -18.66
N ASP A 196 19.91 -7.02 -17.82
CA ASP A 196 19.70 -7.10 -16.36
C ASP A 196 18.23 -7.34 -16.01
N LEU A 197 17.30 -6.67 -16.70
CA LEU A 197 15.87 -6.88 -16.49
C LEU A 197 15.41 -8.27 -16.94
N GLU A 198 15.94 -8.79 -18.06
CA GLU A 198 15.67 -10.16 -18.54
C GLU A 198 16.19 -11.22 -17.55
N HIS A 199 17.25 -10.92 -16.80
CA HIS A 199 17.76 -11.75 -15.71
C HIS A 199 17.12 -11.44 -14.36
N HIS A 200 16.13 -10.56 -14.32
CA HIS A 200 15.46 -10.10 -13.11
C HIS A 200 16.41 -9.58 -12.03
N ASP A 201 17.47 -8.85 -12.44
CA ASP A 201 18.34 -8.18 -11.46
C ASP A 201 17.52 -7.23 -10.60
N LEU A 202 17.61 -7.45 -9.29
CA LEU A 202 16.75 -6.75 -8.33
C LEU A 202 17.02 -5.24 -8.29
N ASN A 203 18.28 -4.81 -8.49
CA ASN A 203 18.61 -3.38 -8.50
C ASN A 203 18.03 -2.70 -9.74
N SER A 204 18.09 -3.36 -10.91
CA SER A 204 17.50 -2.88 -12.14
C SER A 204 15.97 -2.85 -12.08
N LEU A 205 15.34 -3.84 -11.45
CA LEU A 205 13.90 -3.80 -11.14
C LEU A 205 13.54 -2.64 -10.20
N CYS A 206 14.28 -2.43 -9.12
CA CYS A 206 14.09 -1.31 -8.19
C CYS A 206 14.26 0.05 -8.89
N ARG A 207 15.26 0.19 -9.76
CA ARG A 207 15.46 1.39 -10.57
C ARG A 207 14.30 1.62 -11.54
N THR A 208 13.78 0.56 -12.15
CA THR A 208 12.60 0.60 -13.01
C THR A 208 11.37 1.07 -12.24
N LEU A 209 11.12 0.48 -11.06
CA LEU A 209 10.03 0.89 -10.18
C LEU A 209 10.09 2.39 -9.88
N HIS A 210 11.26 2.88 -9.48
CA HIS A 210 11.47 4.31 -9.18
C HIS A 210 11.23 5.20 -10.41
N SER A 211 11.74 4.79 -11.59
CA SER A 211 11.56 5.55 -12.83
C SER A 211 10.10 5.66 -13.27
N LEU A 212 9.29 4.62 -13.03
CA LEU A 212 7.86 4.66 -13.32
C LEU A 212 7.12 5.66 -12.43
N PHE A 213 7.50 5.80 -11.15
CA PHE A 213 6.87 6.79 -10.27
C PHE A 213 7.00 8.23 -10.78
N HIS A 214 8.09 8.56 -11.48
CA HIS A 214 8.29 9.89 -12.09
C HIS A 214 7.29 10.22 -13.20
N GLN A 215 6.59 9.22 -13.73
CA GLN A 215 5.64 9.40 -14.84
C GLN A 215 4.21 9.70 -14.36
N PHE A 216 3.97 9.61 -13.05
CA PHE A 216 2.65 9.93 -12.49
C PHE A 216 2.49 11.42 -12.20
N PRO A 217 1.28 11.96 -12.38
CA PRO A 217 1.01 13.38 -12.19
C PRO A 217 1.07 13.80 -10.71
N ALA A 218 1.33 15.09 -10.49
CA ALA A 218 1.52 15.66 -9.16
C ALA A 218 0.26 15.68 -8.27
N ASP A 219 -0.91 15.58 -8.85
CA ASP A 219 -2.20 15.58 -8.14
C ASP A 219 -2.65 14.19 -7.70
N MET A 220 -1.89 13.15 -8.04
CA MET A 220 -2.17 11.77 -7.65
C MET A 220 -1.48 11.39 -6.34
N SER A 221 -2.19 10.61 -5.52
CA SER A 221 -1.57 9.88 -4.41
C SER A 221 -1.47 8.40 -4.76
N ILE A 222 -0.33 7.81 -4.46
CA ILE A 222 -0.07 6.39 -4.69
C ILE A 222 0.15 5.73 -3.33
N TYR A 223 -0.68 4.76 -3.01
CA TYR A 223 -0.58 3.95 -1.81
C TYR A 223 -0.02 2.58 -2.18
N CYS A 224 1.11 2.22 -1.60
CA CYS A 224 1.72 0.90 -1.73
C CYS A 224 1.50 0.13 -0.43
N ILE A 225 0.78 -0.98 -0.50
CA ILE A 225 0.45 -1.81 0.65
C ILE A 225 1.12 -3.16 0.45
N VAL A 226 2.11 -3.45 1.29
CA VAL A 226 2.84 -4.73 1.27
C VAL A 226 2.56 -5.45 2.57
N ASP A 227 1.78 -6.52 2.45
CA ASP A 227 1.35 -7.30 3.60
C ASP A 227 2.33 -8.42 3.92
N SER A 228 2.52 -8.65 5.23
CA SER A 228 3.26 -9.81 5.77
C SER A 228 4.71 -9.91 5.30
N ILE A 229 5.48 -8.79 5.31
CA ILE A 229 6.88 -8.77 4.86
C ILE A 229 7.79 -9.72 5.64
N SER A 230 7.42 -10.09 6.88
CA SER A 230 8.16 -11.03 7.71
C SER A 230 8.27 -12.43 7.11
N VAL A 231 7.39 -12.79 6.17
CA VAL A 231 7.44 -14.06 5.43
C VAL A 231 8.76 -14.19 4.65
N PHE A 232 9.29 -13.07 4.14
CA PHE A 232 10.57 -13.03 3.43
C PHE A 232 11.78 -12.85 4.36
N ASN A 233 11.58 -12.81 5.68
CA ASN A 233 12.66 -12.69 6.65
C ASN A 233 13.34 -14.05 6.94
N VAL A 234 13.70 -14.74 5.89
CA VAL A 234 14.50 -15.98 5.91
C VAL A 234 15.86 -15.72 5.28
N ASP A 235 16.90 -16.45 5.69
CA ASP A 235 18.29 -16.15 5.32
C ASP A 235 18.50 -15.97 3.81
N ARG A 236 17.86 -16.81 3.00
CA ARG A 236 17.98 -16.78 1.53
C ARG A 236 17.32 -15.58 0.84
N LEU A 237 16.36 -14.91 1.51
CA LEU A 237 15.56 -13.83 0.92
C LEU A 237 15.75 -12.48 1.61
N PHE A 238 16.40 -12.45 2.78
CA PHE A 238 16.45 -11.24 3.60
C PHE A 238 17.27 -10.11 2.96
N ASP A 239 18.37 -10.43 2.33
CA ASP A 239 19.22 -9.41 1.69
C ASP A 239 18.48 -8.75 0.53
N ASP A 240 17.76 -9.53 -0.26
CA ASP A 240 16.88 -9.04 -1.32
C ASP A 240 15.72 -8.21 -0.76
N LEU A 241 15.11 -8.68 0.34
CA LEU A 241 14.08 -7.91 1.04
C LEU A 241 14.62 -6.55 1.50
N ALA A 242 15.83 -6.52 2.06
CA ALA A 242 16.44 -5.27 2.50
C ALA A 242 16.66 -4.28 1.35
N ILE A 243 17.08 -4.76 0.17
CA ILE A 243 17.23 -3.96 -1.05
C ILE A 243 15.87 -3.36 -1.45
N VAL A 244 14.80 -4.17 -1.48
CA VAL A 244 13.46 -3.70 -1.85
C VAL A 244 12.93 -2.66 -0.86
N LEU A 245 13.07 -2.91 0.44
CA LEU A 245 12.61 -1.98 1.48
C LEU A 245 13.40 -0.66 1.44
N ASP A 246 14.70 -0.71 1.13
CA ASP A 246 15.51 0.49 0.92
C ASP A 246 15.09 1.26 -0.34
N CYS A 247 14.77 0.56 -1.43
CA CYS A 247 14.19 1.16 -2.63
C CYS A 247 12.89 1.90 -2.33
N LEU A 248 11.94 1.26 -1.66
CA LEU A 248 10.67 1.90 -1.26
C LEU A 248 10.91 3.14 -0.38
N ARG A 249 11.88 3.06 0.55
CA ARG A 249 12.30 4.20 1.36
C ARG A 249 12.87 5.34 0.49
N GLN A 250 13.75 5.01 -0.45
CA GLN A 250 14.35 6.01 -1.37
C GLN A 250 13.27 6.73 -2.18
N ILE A 251 12.28 6.00 -2.71
CA ILE A 251 11.15 6.58 -3.44
C ILE A 251 10.33 7.51 -2.52
N VAL A 252 10.06 7.11 -1.27
CA VAL A 252 9.36 7.97 -0.28
C VAL A 252 10.14 9.23 0.06
N ASP A 253 11.47 9.14 0.16
CA ASP A 253 12.35 10.24 0.54
C ASP A 253 12.74 11.14 -0.66
N ASP A 254 12.42 10.72 -1.90
CA ASP A 254 12.69 11.47 -3.12
C ASP A 254 11.77 12.69 -3.25
N ARG A 255 12.35 13.87 -3.10
CA ARG A 255 11.64 15.16 -3.20
C ARG A 255 11.37 15.61 -4.63
N SER A 256 11.96 14.95 -5.61
CA SER A 256 11.75 15.27 -7.04
C SER A 256 10.48 14.60 -7.59
N LEU A 257 9.94 13.61 -6.90
CA LEU A 257 8.70 12.96 -7.29
C LEU A 257 7.51 13.91 -7.20
N ALA A 258 6.74 13.93 -8.27
CA ALA A 258 5.53 14.73 -8.36
C ALA A 258 4.36 14.16 -7.55
N PRO A 259 4.03 12.84 -7.61
CA PRO A 259 2.95 12.24 -6.84
C PRO A 259 3.31 12.10 -5.35
N ILE A 260 2.28 11.95 -4.52
CA ILE A 260 2.46 11.63 -3.10
C ILE A 260 2.54 10.11 -2.96
N PHE A 261 3.69 9.60 -2.54
CA PHE A 261 3.88 8.17 -2.33
C PHE A 261 3.80 7.79 -0.85
N LYS A 262 2.94 6.84 -0.53
CA LYS A 262 2.73 6.34 0.83
C LYS A 262 2.86 4.83 0.87
N VAL A 263 3.66 4.33 1.80
CA VAL A 263 3.94 2.90 1.96
C VAL A 263 3.43 2.43 3.32
N LEU A 264 2.61 1.40 3.30
CA LEU A 264 2.20 0.62 4.46
C LEU A 264 2.80 -0.77 4.33
N LEU A 265 3.66 -1.11 5.27
CA LEU A 265 4.21 -2.44 5.44
C LEU A 265 3.55 -3.08 6.65
N THR A 266 3.24 -4.37 6.61
CA THR A 266 2.66 -5.07 7.76
C THR A 266 3.39 -6.37 8.08
N ASN A 267 3.32 -6.74 9.37
CA ASN A 267 3.69 -8.05 9.88
C ASN A 267 2.58 -8.58 10.77
N PRO A 268 2.21 -9.86 10.63
CA PRO A 268 1.22 -10.48 11.54
C PRO A 268 1.75 -10.62 12.96
N ALA A 269 3.03 -10.91 13.13
CA ALA A 269 3.72 -11.02 14.41
C ALA A 269 4.66 -9.81 14.64
N GLU A 270 5.41 -9.84 15.73
CA GLU A 270 6.44 -8.84 16.01
C GLU A 270 7.62 -8.95 15.02
N SER A 271 8.06 -7.81 14.53
CA SER A 271 9.25 -7.72 13.66
C SER A 271 10.49 -8.27 14.36
N THR A 272 11.27 -9.07 13.66
CA THR A 272 12.56 -9.56 14.14
C THR A 272 13.57 -8.44 14.34
N LEU A 273 14.62 -8.70 15.08
CA LEU A 273 15.71 -7.75 15.27
C LEU A 273 16.34 -7.33 13.93
N ARG A 274 16.45 -8.24 12.95
CA ARG A 274 16.97 -7.93 11.60
C ARG A 274 16.15 -6.83 10.92
N ILE A 275 14.82 -6.97 10.92
CA ILE A 275 13.91 -5.96 10.34
C ILE A 275 14.02 -4.64 11.12
N LYS A 276 14.03 -4.69 12.46
CA LYS A 276 14.15 -3.49 13.31
C LYS A 276 15.47 -2.73 13.13
N GLN A 277 16.54 -3.41 12.70
CA GLN A 277 17.83 -2.82 12.41
C GLN A 277 17.93 -2.18 11.03
N LEU A 278 16.95 -2.37 10.13
CA LEU A 278 16.96 -1.71 8.84
C LEU A 278 16.98 -0.19 9.00
N PRO A 279 17.73 0.56 8.18
CA PRO A 279 17.95 1.99 8.36
C PRO A 279 16.67 2.81 8.51
N PHE A 280 15.62 2.47 7.75
CA PHE A 280 14.36 3.21 7.75
C PHE A 280 13.56 3.06 9.05
N ILE A 281 13.77 1.99 9.82
CA ILE A 281 13.18 1.79 11.15
C ILE A 281 14.13 2.33 12.22
N ARG A 282 15.39 1.92 12.20
CA ARG A 282 16.40 2.31 13.20
C ARG A 282 16.54 3.83 13.32
N ASP A 283 16.59 4.53 12.18
CA ASP A 283 16.79 5.98 12.14
C ASP A 283 15.49 6.77 12.35
N SER A 284 14.35 6.11 12.33
CA SER A 284 13.03 6.70 12.52
C SER A 284 12.08 5.76 13.26
N PRO A 285 12.23 5.57 14.57
CA PRO A 285 11.40 4.64 15.34
C PRO A 285 9.89 4.93 15.27
N LEU A 286 9.52 6.16 14.95
CA LEU A 286 8.12 6.55 14.72
C LEU A 286 7.51 5.94 13.45
N ARG A 287 8.29 5.26 12.63
CA ARG A 287 7.78 4.52 11.47
C ARG A 287 7.26 3.13 11.85
N LEU A 288 7.60 2.63 13.03
CA LEU A 288 7.10 1.36 13.55
C LEU A 288 5.89 1.59 14.45
N ILE A 289 4.81 0.90 14.16
CA ILE A 289 3.60 0.81 14.97
C ILE A 289 3.52 -0.63 15.47
N SER A 290 3.51 -0.81 16.78
CA SER A 290 3.30 -2.11 17.40
C SER A 290 1.92 -2.10 18.07
N LEU A 291 1.03 -2.95 17.59
CA LEU A 291 -0.29 -3.11 18.20
C LEU A 291 -0.10 -3.98 19.45
N SER A 292 -0.54 -3.49 20.59
CA SER A 292 -0.54 -4.28 21.82
C SER A 292 -1.85 -5.05 21.92
N GLU A 293 -1.81 -6.18 22.62
CA GLU A 293 -2.99 -6.91 23.07
C GLU A 293 -3.85 -6.10 24.08
N CYS A 294 -3.98 -4.80 23.89
CA CYS A 294 -4.92 -4.04 24.69
C CYS A 294 -6.27 -4.72 24.59
N ALA A 295 -7.02 -4.71 25.71
CA ALA A 295 -8.40 -5.17 25.78
C ALA A 295 -9.27 -4.43 24.72
N CYS A 296 -9.08 -4.83 23.47
CA CYS A 296 -9.90 -4.39 22.36
C CYS A 296 -11.20 -5.17 22.46
N ASP A 297 -12.33 -4.47 22.37
CA ASP A 297 -13.62 -5.15 22.28
C ASP A 297 -13.59 -6.07 21.05
N PRO A 298 -14.05 -7.34 21.19
CA PRO A 298 -14.18 -8.23 20.06
C PRO A 298 -15.11 -7.61 19.01
N THR A 299 -14.56 -7.21 17.91
CA THR A 299 -15.32 -6.55 16.82
C THR A 299 -14.85 -7.09 15.48
N GLU A 300 -15.78 -7.25 14.56
CA GLU A 300 -15.50 -7.62 13.18
C GLU A 300 -14.85 -6.45 12.42
N ILE A 301 -13.89 -6.74 11.56
CA ILE A 301 -13.35 -5.75 10.62
C ILE A 301 -14.49 -5.31 9.71
N SER A 302 -14.81 -4.02 9.76
CA SER A 302 -15.96 -3.46 9.06
C SER A 302 -15.50 -2.46 7.99
N THR A 303 -15.84 -2.75 6.74
CA THR A 303 -15.68 -1.83 5.60
C THR A 303 -16.20 -0.44 5.92
N ARG A 304 -17.40 -0.36 6.54
CA ARG A 304 -18.02 0.90 6.94
C ARG A 304 -17.18 1.70 7.92
N VAL A 305 -16.53 1.05 8.89
CA VAL A 305 -15.65 1.75 9.86
C VAL A 305 -14.41 2.29 9.16
N VAL A 306 -13.85 1.52 8.23
CA VAL A 306 -12.71 1.95 7.40
C VAL A 306 -13.11 3.16 6.53
N GLU A 307 -14.22 3.07 5.82
CA GLU A 307 -14.76 4.16 4.99
C GLU A 307 -15.05 5.43 5.80
N ASP A 308 -15.71 5.31 6.94
CA ASP A 308 -15.97 6.43 7.85
C ASP A 308 -14.67 7.11 8.29
N GLN A 309 -13.61 6.34 8.53
CA GLN A 309 -12.30 6.89 8.86
C GLN A 309 -11.66 7.59 7.65
N LEU A 310 -11.76 6.99 6.45
CA LEU A 310 -11.24 7.57 5.21
C LEU A 310 -11.97 8.88 4.87
N LEU A 311 -13.30 8.92 5.01
CA LEU A 311 -14.11 10.12 4.77
C LEU A 311 -13.81 11.26 5.74
N ARG A 312 -13.42 10.97 6.98
CA ARG A 312 -12.95 11.97 7.95
C ARG A 312 -11.58 12.52 7.59
N THR A 313 -10.83 11.78 6.77
CA THR A 313 -9.53 12.19 6.28
C THR A 313 -9.73 13.24 5.19
N PRO A 314 -9.21 14.47 5.35
CA PRO A 314 -9.36 15.48 4.30
C PRO A 314 -8.70 14.96 3.03
N SER A 315 -9.48 14.85 1.95
CA SER A 315 -8.95 14.47 0.63
C SER A 315 -7.77 15.35 0.27
N LEU A 316 -6.66 14.75 -0.08
CA LEU A 316 -5.42 15.46 -0.45
C LEU A 316 -5.65 16.38 -1.65
N LEU A 317 -6.59 16.02 -2.56
CA LEU A 317 -7.06 16.86 -3.65
C LEU A 317 -7.77 18.12 -3.14
N GLY A 318 -8.58 18.02 -2.09
CA GLY A 318 -9.26 19.17 -1.47
C GLY A 318 -8.30 20.18 -0.85
N LEU A 319 -7.20 19.70 -0.25
CA LEU A 319 -6.15 20.55 0.31
C LEU A 319 -5.32 21.24 -0.78
N ARG A 320 -5.02 20.56 -1.90
CA ARG A 320 -4.29 21.15 -3.04
C ARG A 320 -5.13 22.17 -3.80
N LYS A 321 -6.44 21.91 -4.08
CA LYS A 321 -7.34 22.89 -4.69
C LYS A 321 -7.46 24.18 -3.88
N ARG A 322 -7.41 24.10 -2.55
CA ARG A 322 -7.41 25.31 -1.69
C ARG A 322 -6.10 26.11 -1.77
N ARG A 323 -4.95 25.46 -2.06
CA ARG A 323 -3.65 26.16 -2.23
C ARG A 323 -3.50 26.80 -3.61
N SER A 324 -4.10 26.26 -4.66
CA SER A 324 -4.04 26.82 -6.01
C SER A 324 -4.95 28.02 -6.23
N HIS A 325 -5.92 28.25 -5.34
CA HIS A 325 -6.85 29.40 -5.39
C HIS A 325 -6.51 30.50 -4.37
N SER A 326 -5.24 30.67 -3.99
CA SER A 326 -4.83 31.95 -3.41
C SER A 326 -4.91 32.99 -4.51
N PRO A 327 -5.89 33.90 -4.48
CA PRO A 327 -5.92 34.95 -5.48
C PRO A 327 -4.66 35.77 -5.31
N LEU A 328 -3.85 35.82 -6.37
CA LEU A 328 -2.83 36.85 -6.53
C LEU A 328 -3.52 38.17 -6.26
N ARG A 329 -3.25 38.77 -5.11
CA ARG A 329 -3.67 40.15 -4.81
C ARG A 329 -3.13 41.00 -5.96
N PRO A 330 -3.99 41.66 -6.75
CA PRO A 330 -3.47 42.62 -7.72
C PRO A 330 -2.70 43.68 -6.92
N MET A 331 -1.43 43.89 -7.30
CA MET A 331 -0.65 45.05 -6.84
C MET A 331 -1.37 46.30 -7.34
N GLY A 332 -2.35 46.77 -6.59
CA GLY A 332 -2.99 48.05 -6.78
C GLY A 332 -2.07 49.17 -6.30
N ASN A 333 -1.73 50.05 -7.21
CA ASN A 333 -1.05 51.32 -7.02
C ASN A 333 -1.42 51.98 -5.70
N ARG A 334 -0.46 52.06 -4.78
CA ARG A 334 -0.53 52.95 -3.62
C ARG A 334 -0.49 54.40 -4.11
N ARG A 335 -1.64 55.04 -4.24
CA ARG A 335 -1.74 56.48 -4.11
C ARG A 335 -1.94 56.82 -2.65
N SER A 336 -0.95 57.49 -2.11
CA SER A 336 -1.01 58.09 -0.78
C SER A 336 -2.16 59.06 -0.67
N LEU A 337 -3.04 58.87 0.27
CA LEU A 337 -3.93 59.91 0.80
C LEU A 337 -3.82 59.90 2.33
N SER A 338 -3.55 61.08 2.83
CA SER A 338 -3.30 61.45 4.23
C SER A 338 -4.46 61.11 5.15
N PRO A 339 -4.19 60.94 6.48
CA PRO A 339 -5.22 60.55 7.42
C PRO A 339 -6.02 61.75 7.90
N LEU A 340 -7.35 61.63 7.96
CA LEU A 340 -8.27 62.49 8.66
C LEU A 340 -8.48 61.98 10.10
N PRO A 341 -8.61 62.89 11.08
CA PRO A 341 -8.69 62.52 12.50
C PRO A 341 -10.12 62.02 12.88
N PRO A 342 -10.21 61.26 13.99
CA PRO A 342 -11.44 60.65 14.43
C PRO A 342 -12.35 61.61 15.18
N PRO A 343 -13.71 61.49 15.12
CA PRO A 343 -14.61 62.20 16.01
C PRO A 343 -14.82 61.41 17.33
N LEU A 344 -14.65 62.10 18.39
CA LEU A 344 -15.09 61.78 19.73
C LEU A 344 -16.61 61.70 19.85
N ARG A 345 -17.15 60.67 20.45
CA ARG A 345 -18.41 60.74 21.23
C ARG A 345 -18.57 59.52 22.13
N HIS A 346 -18.45 59.79 23.40
CA HIS A 346 -19.47 59.84 24.46
C HIS A 346 -20.17 58.50 24.77
N GLY A 347 -19.88 58.15 25.99
CA GLY A 347 -20.41 57.06 26.75
C GLY A 347 -21.91 57.09 27.02
N ARG A 348 -22.40 55.96 27.40
CA ARG A 348 -23.47 55.81 28.41
C ARG A 348 -23.46 54.41 28.99
N SER A 349 -23.21 54.41 30.24
CA SER A 349 -23.48 53.34 31.20
C SER A 349 -24.97 53.01 31.28
N ARG A 350 -25.30 51.74 31.55
CA ARG A 350 -26.40 51.24 32.39
C ARG A 350 -26.32 49.72 32.33
N SER A 351 -25.90 49.12 33.41
CA SER A 351 -26.65 48.68 34.62
C SER A 351 -27.74 47.66 34.34
N SER A 352 -27.45 46.49 34.90
CA SER A 352 -28.33 45.66 35.75
C SER A 352 -29.39 44.78 35.10
N LEU A 353 -29.39 43.54 35.39
CA LEU A 353 -30.29 42.73 36.23
C LEU A 353 -30.37 41.30 35.72
N LEU A 354 -29.84 40.37 36.43
CA LEU A 354 -30.39 39.02 36.63
C LEU A 354 -31.75 39.16 37.36
N PRO A 355 -32.70 38.22 37.31
CA PRO A 355 -32.53 36.83 37.72
C PRO A 355 -33.54 35.81 37.09
N GLY A 356 -33.42 34.56 37.50
CA GLY A 356 -34.53 33.60 37.55
C GLY A 356 -34.37 32.45 36.57
N GLY A 357 -33.94 31.34 36.89
CA GLY A 357 -34.37 30.25 37.72
C GLY A 357 -35.64 29.55 37.16
N LYS A 358 -35.45 28.33 36.57
CA LYS A 358 -36.50 27.26 36.68
C LYS A 358 -35.89 25.91 36.36
N GLN A 359 -35.74 25.14 37.41
CA GLN A 359 -35.74 23.68 37.40
C GLN A 359 -37.05 23.16 36.81
N ARG A 360 -36.99 22.15 35.97
CA ARG A 360 -38.03 21.13 35.75
C ARG A 360 -37.32 19.85 35.37
N ALA A 361 -37.28 18.93 36.28
CA ALA A 361 -38.25 17.89 36.56
C ALA A 361 -38.09 16.67 35.62
N ARG A 362 -37.61 15.64 36.26
CA ARG A 362 -37.59 14.24 35.87
C ARG A 362 -38.99 13.77 35.44
N SER A 363 -39.06 12.89 34.44
CA SER A 363 -40.13 11.95 34.33
C SER A 363 -39.63 10.63 33.72
N PRO A 364 -40.19 9.52 34.08
CA PRO A 364 -39.56 8.21 34.10
C PRO A 364 -39.93 7.34 32.89
N LEU A 365 -39.12 6.29 32.72
CA LEU A 365 -39.30 5.13 31.83
C LEU A 365 -40.68 4.47 31.91
N PRO A 366 -41.17 3.84 30.86
CA PRO A 366 -42.01 2.64 31.00
C PRO A 366 -41.24 1.37 30.63
N LEU A 367 -41.24 0.47 31.56
CA LEU A 367 -41.06 -0.97 31.40
C LEU A 367 -42.23 -1.57 30.59
N LEU A 368 -41.92 -2.32 29.55
CA LEU A 368 -42.74 -3.37 28.97
C LEU A 368 -41.75 -4.42 28.46
N GLY A 369 -41.65 -5.58 29.00
CA GLY A 369 -42.66 -6.62 29.17
C GLY A 369 -42.52 -7.59 28.01
N GLY A 370 -41.66 -8.56 28.16
CA GLY A 370 -41.61 -9.96 27.84
C GLY A 370 -42.24 -10.46 26.52
N LYS A 371 -41.41 -11.22 25.76
CA LYS A 371 -41.85 -12.54 25.29
C LYS A 371 -40.59 -13.36 24.91
N ARG A 372 -40.42 -14.42 25.69
CA ARG A 372 -39.50 -15.53 25.38
C ARG A 372 -40.05 -16.28 24.14
N GLY A 373 -39.28 -16.29 23.05
CA GLY A 373 -39.45 -17.21 21.93
C GLY A 373 -38.25 -18.16 21.91
N GLY A 374 -38.44 -19.38 22.34
CA GLY A 374 -37.44 -20.43 22.31
C GLY A 374 -37.16 -20.85 20.87
N VAL A 375 -35.90 -20.73 20.44
CA VAL A 375 -35.41 -21.35 19.23
C VAL A 375 -34.83 -22.71 19.61
N ARG A 376 -35.49 -23.77 19.11
CA ARG A 376 -35.02 -25.16 19.19
C ARG A 376 -33.72 -25.26 18.37
N VAL A 377 -32.62 -25.53 19.04
CA VAL A 377 -31.39 -26.00 18.41
C VAL A 377 -31.60 -27.48 18.06
N VAL A 378 -31.63 -27.80 16.78
CA VAL A 378 -31.54 -29.16 16.26
C VAL A 378 -30.09 -29.50 16.12
N THR A 379 -29.54 -30.17 17.12
CA THR A 379 -28.24 -30.85 17.05
C THR A 379 -28.37 -32.06 16.15
N ARG A 380 -27.73 -32.02 15.01
CA ARG A 380 -27.55 -33.18 14.12
C ARG A 380 -26.22 -33.83 14.50
N GLU A 381 -26.29 -34.89 15.24
CA GLU A 381 -25.18 -35.79 15.51
C GLU A 381 -24.71 -36.42 14.19
N LEU A 382 -23.48 -36.09 13.77
CA LEU A 382 -22.75 -36.86 12.77
C LEU A 382 -22.02 -38.00 13.47
N ARG A 383 -22.48 -39.21 13.20
CA ARG A 383 -21.83 -40.45 13.59
C ARG A 383 -20.41 -40.49 13.04
N VAL A 384 -19.48 -40.66 13.95
CA VAL A 384 -18.13 -41.12 13.71
C VAL A 384 -18.19 -42.59 13.31
N GLY A 385 -17.79 -42.90 12.09
CA GLY A 385 -17.53 -44.25 11.63
C GLY A 385 -16.16 -44.70 12.13
N SER A 386 -16.18 -45.86 12.77
CA SER A 386 -15.05 -46.55 13.38
C SER A 386 -13.94 -46.90 12.40
N GLU A 387 -12.73 -46.79 12.96
CA GLU A 387 -11.50 -47.50 12.63
C GLU A 387 -11.73 -48.93 12.12
N ASP A 388 -11.02 -49.33 11.09
CA ASP A 388 -10.29 -50.61 11.08
C ASP A 388 -9.48 -50.75 9.78
N GLU A 389 -8.22 -51.19 9.99
CA GLU A 389 -7.35 -51.97 9.10
C GLU A 389 -6.76 -51.32 7.85
N PHE A 390 -5.49 -50.97 7.94
CA PHE A 390 -4.46 -51.49 7.01
C PHE A 390 -3.09 -51.40 7.66
N GLU A 391 -2.69 -52.44 8.37
CA GLU A 391 -1.28 -52.83 8.58
C GLU A 391 -0.78 -53.55 7.32
N GLU A 392 0.55 -53.52 7.19
CA GLU A 392 1.46 -54.34 6.40
C GLU A 392 2.03 -53.72 5.09
N GLY A 393 3.32 -53.52 5.14
CA GLY A 393 4.16 -53.27 3.97
C GLY A 393 5.56 -52.78 4.32
N LEU A 394 6.21 -53.40 5.28
CA LEU A 394 7.67 -53.21 5.53
C LEU A 394 8.44 -54.07 4.50
N GLU A 395 9.11 -53.44 3.55
CA GLU A 395 10.28 -54.13 2.96
C GLU A 395 11.43 -53.13 2.74
N ARG A 396 12.56 -53.61 3.23
CA ARG A 396 13.91 -53.04 3.23
C ARG A 396 14.46 -52.95 1.81
N GLY A 397 15.14 -51.88 1.53
CA GLY A 397 16.05 -51.76 0.38
C GLY A 397 17.20 -50.81 0.68
N THR A 398 18.25 -51.35 1.23
CA THR A 398 19.62 -50.81 1.24
C THR A 398 20.12 -50.62 -0.19
N TRP A 399 20.62 -49.43 -0.52
CA TRP A 399 21.94 -49.14 -1.12
C TRP A 399 22.28 -47.66 -0.91
#